data_6d822c6f3f57af2b83bcb88d0c19489a
#
_entry.id   6d822c6f3f57af2b83bcb88d0c19489a
#
_cell.length_a   1.000
_cell.length_b   1.000
_cell.length_c   1.000
_cell.angle_alpha   90.00
_cell.angle_beta   90.00
_cell.angle_gamma   90.00
#
_symmetry.space_group_name_H-M   'P 1'
#
loop_
_entity.id
_entity.type
_entity.pdbx_description
1 polymer ?
#
loop_
_entity_poly.entity_id
_entity_poly.type
_entity_poly.pdbx_seq_one_letter_code
_entity_poly.pdbx_strand_id
1 'polypeptide(L)'
;MSNNTVPTPANPAGWKFETRQIHAGQAPDAATGARALPIYQTTSFVFENAEQAANRFALAELGPIYTRLNNPTQEVIENRIASLEGGVGALLVASGQSAITYAILNIAGAGDHIVASPSIYGGTYNLLKYTLADLGVETTFVENPDDLQQWREAVRSNTKLFFGETVPNPRNDVLDIEPIAQIAHEAGVPLIVDNTVPTPYLVRPIEFGADVVIHSATKYLGGHGTSIGGVIVDSGNFDYGANPEKFPKFNEPAPGYHGLVYARDLGKDSAFGANLSYILKARVSLLRDIGAAISPTNAFNIGIGLETLSLRIERHIENATKVANWLEEHPLVDRVIWAGLPSSPWYERAQKYLPKGPGAVVGFTLKDADLEQTRTFVDALQLHSNVANIGDVRSLVIHPASTTHSQLSEEELEAIGVSKNFVRLAVGIENIDDIIADLELGFATLQQ
;
A
#
# COMPACT_ATOMS: atom_id res chain seq x y z
N MET A 1 15.66 7.37 -14.25
CA MET A 1 15.56 8.35 -13.14
C MET A 1 14.24 9.05 -13.34
N SER A 2 13.32 8.89 -12.40
CA SER A 2 11.99 9.51 -12.51
C SER A 2 12.12 11.03 -12.56
N ASN A 3 11.40 11.66 -13.47
CA ASN A 3 11.34 13.12 -13.61
C ASN A 3 10.52 13.76 -12.47
N ASN A 4 10.91 13.48 -11.23
CA ASN A 4 10.25 13.96 -10.01
C ASN A 4 10.14 15.48 -9.90
N THR A 5 10.79 16.21 -10.81
CA THR A 5 10.83 17.67 -10.82
C THR A 5 9.94 18.29 -11.90
N VAL A 6 9.28 17.47 -12.74
CA VAL A 6 8.37 18.00 -13.75
C VAL A 6 7.08 18.46 -13.06
N PRO A 7 6.59 19.68 -13.31
CA PRO A 7 5.29 20.13 -12.83
C PRO A 7 4.17 19.20 -13.31
N THR A 8 3.33 18.77 -12.38
CA THR A 8 2.12 17.96 -12.63
C THR A 8 0.98 18.53 -11.80
N PRO A 9 -0.30 18.14 -12.02
CA PRO A 9 -1.39 18.57 -11.15
C PRO A 9 -1.14 18.29 -9.67
N ALA A 10 -0.52 17.15 -9.35
CA ALA A 10 -0.16 16.79 -7.97
C ALA A 10 1.13 17.47 -7.47
N ASN A 11 1.97 17.98 -8.37
CA ASN A 11 3.23 18.67 -8.07
C ASN A 11 3.40 19.90 -8.95
N PRO A 12 2.54 20.93 -8.83
CA PRO A 12 2.52 22.06 -9.75
C PRO A 12 3.82 22.90 -9.70
N ALA A 13 4.53 22.91 -8.59
CA ALA A 13 5.79 23.62 -8.43
C ALA A 13 7.03 22.82 -8.91
N GLY A 14 6.86 21.55 -9.32
CA GLY A 14 7.98 20.68 -9.73
C GLY A 14 8.98 20.38 -8.60
N TRP A 15 8.52 20.37 -7.34
CA TRP A 15 9.39 20.10 -6.19
C TRP A 15 9.87 18.66 -6.17
N LYS A 16 11.06 18.46 -5.59
CA LYS A 16 11.61 17.13 -5.30
C LYS A 16 10.84 16.44 -4.16
N PHE A 17 11.06 15.16 -4.01
CA PHE A 17 10.36 14.31 -3.05
C PHE A 17 10.40 14.86 -1.62
N GLU A 18 11.59 15.22 -1.13
CA GLU A 18 11.83 15.68 0.24
C GLU A 18 11.11 17.00 0.55
N THR A 19 10.94 17.86 -0.44
CA THR A 19 10.14 19.08 -0.31
C THR A 19 8.66 18.77 -0.33
N ARG A 20 8.21 17.84 -1.21
CA ARG A 20 6.80 17.44 -1.30
C ARG A 20 6.30 16.73 -0.04
N GLN A 21 7.11 15.87 0.57
CA GLN A 21 6.72 15.18 1.80
C GLN A 21 6.40 16.14 2.96
N ILE A 22 6.93 17.37 2.91
CA ILE A 22 6.71 18.41 3.92
C ILE A 22 5.58 19.37 3.50
N HIS A 23 5.59 19.80 2.23
CA HIS A 23 4.81 20.96 1.79
C HIS A 23 3.61 20.63 0.88
N ALA A 24 3.62 19.49 0.17
CA ALA A 24 2.54 19.21 -0.77
C ALA A 24 1.17 19.12 -0.08
N GLY A 25 0.17 19.72 -0.70
CA GLY A 25 -1.21 19.75 -0.20
C GLY A 25 -1.46 20.72 0.96
N GLN A 26 -0.44 21.39 1.53
CA GLN A 26 -0.59 22.25 2.70
C GLN A 26 -0.18 23.68 2.43
N ALA A 27 -1.06 24.61 2.78
CA ALA A 27 -0.75 26.03 2.97
C ALA A 27 -0.92 26.40 4.46
N PRO A 28 -0.33 27.51 4.95
CA PRO A 28 -0.67 28.05 6.26
C PRO A 28 -2.19 28.28 6.38
N ASP A 29 -2.74 27.99 7.57
CA ASP A 29 -4.18 28.14 7.80
C ASP A 29 -4.61 29.60 7.56
N ALA A 30 -5.60 29.80 6.69
CA ALA A 30 -6.00 31.13 6.23
C ALA A 30 -6.67 31.96 7.33
N ALA A 31 -7.28 31.33 8.33
CA ALA A 31 -7.99 32.02 9.40
C ALA A 31 -7.07 32.45 10.55
N THR A 32 -6.05 31.62 10.86
CA THR A 32 -5.21 31.83 12.05
C THR A 32 -3.74 32.06 11.71
N GLY A 33 -3.31 31.77 10.48
CA GLY A 33 -1.90 31.77 10.09
C GLY A 33 -1.09 30.58 10.67
N ALA A 34 -1.75 29.55 11.24
CA ALA A 34 -1.06 28.40 11.79
C ALA A 34 -0.24 27.70 10.69
N ARG A 35 1.06 27.47 10.98
CA ARG A 35 1.98 26.83 10.05
C ARG A 35 1.83 25.31 10.06
N ALA A 36 1.69 24.71 11.24
CA ALA A 36 1.40 23.30 11.37
C ALA A 36 -0.04 23.00 10.92
N LEU A 37 -0.28 21.78 10.46
CA LEU A 37 -1.61 21.35 10.03
C LEU A 37 -2.59 21.38 11.22
N PRO A 38 -3.71 22.13 11.15
CA PRO A 38 -4.74 22.08 12.19
C PRO A 38 -5.49 20.73 12.16
N ILE A 39 -5.91 20.27 13.34
CA ILE A 39 -6.79 19.10 13.47
C ILE A 39 -8.24 19.58 13.53
N TYR A 40 -9.01 19.37 12.47
CA TYR A 40 -10.43 19.70 12.42
C TYR A 40 -11.25 18.54 13.00
N GLN A 41 -11.31 18.46 14.33
CA GLN A 41 -12.05 17.42 15.06
C GLN A 41 -13.54 17.80 15.14
N THR A 42 -14.22 17.69 14.02
CA THR A 42 -15.65 17.97 13.89
C THR A 42 -16.34 16.92 12.99
N THR A 43 -17.63 16.72 13.17
CA THR A 43 -18.44 15.82 12.33
C THR A 43 -18.89 16.50 11.05
N SER A 44 -19.19 17.80 11.08
CA SER A 44 -19.87 18.52 9.98
C SER A 44 -19.39 19.97 9.86
N PHE A 45 -19.63 20.54 8.69
CA PHE A 45 -19.23 21.88 8.31
C PHE A 45 -20.45 22.70 7.90
N VAL A 46 -20.49 23.98 8.27
CA VAL A 46 -21.58 24.91 7.97
C VAL A 46 -21.44 25.39 6.53
N PHE A 47 -22.57 25.49 5.82
CA PHE A 47 -22.65 26.12 4.51
C PHE A 47 -22.97 27.61 4.64
N GLU A 48 -22.52 28.41 3.70
CA GLU A 48 -22.82 29.84 3.64
C GLU A 48 -24.32 30.09 3.36
N ASN A 49 -24.91 29.24 2.50
CA ASN A 49 -26.33 29.32 2.12
C ASN A 49 -26.81 27.98 1.53
N ALA A 50 -28.10 27.88 1.22
CA ALA A 50 -28.72 26.67 0.68
C ALA A 50 -28.21 26.31 -0.74
N GLU A 51 -27.81 27.29 -1.53
CA GLU A 51 -27.27 27.09 -2.88
C GLU A 51 -25.89 26.44 -2.82
N GLN A 52 -24.98 26.92 -1.94
CA GLN A 52 -23.69 26.28 -1.71
C GLN A 52 -23.86 24.85 -1.23
N ALA A 53 -24.81 24.61 -0.30
CA ALA A 53 -25.09 23.26 0.14
C ALA A 53 -25.48 22.36 -1.04
N ALA A 54 -26.41 22.79 -1.90
CA ALA A 54 -26.83 22.02 -3.07
C ALA A 54 -25.68 21.76 -4.04
N ASN A 55 -24.86 22.77 -4.32
CA ASN A 55 -23.70 22.65 -5.21
C ASN A 55 -22.64 21.65 -4.70
N ARG A 56 -22.36 21.63 -3.39
CA ARG A 56 -21.43 20.68 -2.81
C ARG A 56 -21.94 19.25 -2.86
N PHE A 57 -23.22 19.04 -2.58
CA PHE A 57 -23.84 17.72 -2.73
C PHE A 57 -23.91 17.24 -4.17
N ALA A 58 -24.01 18.15 -5.15
CA ALA A 58 -24.00 17.84 -6.57
C ALA A 58 -22.59 17.72 -7.18
N LEU A 59 -21.52 17.90 -6.41
CA LEU A 59 -20.11 17.99 -6.87
C LEU A 59 -19.87 19.15 -7.88
N ALA A 60 -20.75 20.12 -7.93
CA ALA A 60 -20.57 21.35 -8.71
C ALA A 60 -19.61 22.33 -8.02
N GLU A 61 -19.46 22.21 -6.70
CA GLU A 61 -18.47 22.89 -5.87
C GLU A 61 -17.82 21.87 -4.95
N LEU A 62 -16.48 21.85 -4.89
CA LEU A 62 -15.73 21.04 -3.94
C LEU A 62 -15.60 21.76 -2.60
N GLY A 63 -15.65 21.01 -1.50
CA GLY A 63 -15.47 21.59 -0.17
C GLY A 63 -15.96 20.66 0.93
N PRO A 64 -15.65 20.97 2.19
CA PRO A 64 -16.01 20.14 3.33
C PRO A 64 -17.54 20.13 3.55
N ILE A 65 -18.07 18.92 3.79
CA ILE A 65 -19.49 18.68 4.07
C ILE A 65 -19.61 17.97 5.43
N TYR A 66 -19.02 16.80 5.52
CA TYR A 66 -19.10 15.90 6.66
C TYR A 66 -17.85 15.05 6.73
N THR A 67 -17.25 14.90 7.92
CA THR A 67 -15.91 14.30 8.10
C THR A 67 -15.79 12.88 7.55
N ARG A 68 -16.86 12.08 7.49
CA ARG A 68 -16.83 10.77 6.83
C ARG A 68 -16.56 10.88 5.32
N LEU A 69 -16.98 11.96 4.66
CA LEU A 69 -16.75 12.20 3.23
C LEU A 69 -15.43 12.92 2.97
N ASN A 70 -15.23 14.03 3.70
CA ASN A 70 -14.06 14.88 3.56
C ASN A 70 -13.84 15.71 4.83
N ASN A 71 -12.57 16.05 5.09
CA ASN A 71 -12.18 16.87 6.22
C ASN A 71 -10.87 17.58 5.85
N PRO A 72 -10.68 18.87 6.16
CA PRO A 72 -9.49 19.63 5.77
C PRO A 72 -8.18 19.00 6.24
N THR A 73 -8.14 18.36 7.42
CA THR A 73 -6.94 17.64 7.90
C THR A 73 -6.64 16.41 7.03
N GLN A 74 -7.66 15.64 6.68
CA GLN A 74 -7.52 14.46 5.82
C GLN A 74 -7.09 14.86 4.41
N GLU A 75 -7.70 15.91 3.85
CA GLU A 75 -7.45 16.39 2.48
C GLU A 75 -5.98 16.78 2.26
N VAL A 76 -5.35 17.44 3.23
CA VAL A 76 -3.91 17.76 3.16
C VAL A 76 -3.07 16.50 3.01
N ILE A 77 -3.37 15.46 3.77
CA ILE A 77 -2.62 14.21 3.75
C ILE A 77 -2.90 13.43 2.45
N GLU A 78 -4.14 13.41 1.99
CA GLU A 78 -4.52 12.83 0.68
C GLU A 78 -3.73 13.49 -0.46
N ASN A 79 -3.74 14.81 -0.53
CA ASN A 79 -3.02 15.58 -1.55
C ASN A 79 -1.50 15.36 -1.47
N ARG A 80 -0.95 15.24 -0.25
CA ARG A 80 0.47 14.96 -0.03
C ARG A 80 0.85 13.59 -0.56
N ILE A 81 0.11 12.54 -0.20
CA ILE A 81 0.39 11.18 -0.65
C ILE A 81 0.19 11.06 -2.17
N ALA A 82 -0.88 11.64 -2.73
CA ALA A 82 -1.07 11.71 -4.18
C ALA A 82 0.13 12.35 -4.88
N SER A 83 0.63 13.47 -4.35
CA SER A 83 1.84 14.12 -4.88
C SER A 83 3.07 13.22 -4.80
N LEU A 84 3.28 12.50 -3.70
CA LEU A 84 4.46 11.64 -3.51
C LEU A 84 4.43 10.43 -4.45
N GLU A 85 3.27 9.79 -4.63
CA GLU A 85 3.07 8.68 -5.57
C GLU A 85 3.04 9.11 -7.04
N GLY A 86 2.69 10.37 -7.32
CA GLY A 86 2.50 10.87 -8.68
C GLY A 86 1.11 10.65 -9.24
N GLY A 87 0.11 10.45 -8.36
CA GLY A 87 -1.30 10.31 -8.72
C GLY A 87 -2.02 11.64 -8.90
N VAL A 88 -3.23 11.59 -9.47
CA VAL A 88 -4.13 12.76 -9.63
C VAL A 88 -4.96 13.04 -8.39
N GLY A 89 -5.12 12.04 -7.51
CA GLY A 89 -5.86 12.17 -6.27
C GLY A 89 -5.66 10.96 -5.36
N ALA A 90 -5.99 11.13 -4.08
CA ALA A 90 -5.96 10.07 -3.10
C ALA A 90 -7.18 10.09 -2.19
N LEU A 91 -7.45 8.96 -1.54
CA LEU A 91 -8.53 8.78 -0.59
C LEU A 91 -8.01 8.08 0.66
N LEU A 92 -8.01 8.77 1.80
CA LEU A 92 -7.72 8.20 3.11
C LEU A 92 -8.94 7.47 3.66
N VAL A 93 -8.69 6.29 4.22
CA VAL A 93 -9.71 5.42 4.85
C VAL A 93 -9.17 4.83 6.16
N ALA A 94 -10.05 4.15 6.91
CA ALA A 94 -9.78 3.69 8.27
C ALA A 94 -8.63 2.68 8.38
N SER A 95 -8.30 1.92 7.33
CA SER A 95 -7.25 0.89 7.34
C SER A 95 -6.79 0.52 5.93
N GLY A 96 -5.63 -0.15 5.82
CA GLY A 96 -5.18 -0.73 4.55
C GLY A 96 -6.18 -1.73 3.97
N GLN A 97 -6.80 -2.57 4.81
CA GLN A 97 -7.84 -3.50 4.36
C GLN A 97 -9.08 -2.79 3.78
N SER A 98 -9.50 -1.67 4.38
CA SER A 98 -10.58 -0.86 3.81
C SER A 98 -10.17 -0.23 2.47
N ALA A 99 -8.90 0.17 2.33
CA ALA A 99 -8.36 0.71 1.07
C ALA A 99 -8.40 -0.34 -0.04
N ILE A 100 -7.92 -1.56 0.23
CA ILE A 100 -7.95 -2.68 -0.72
C ILE A 100 -9.39 -3.02 -1.10
N THR A 101 -10.27 -3.18 -0.10
CA THR A 101 -11.69 -3.51 -0.32
C THR A 101 -12.37 -2.47 -1.19
N TYR A 102 -12.18 -1.18 -0.90
CA TYR A 102 -12.80 -0.10 -1.68
C TYR A 102 -12.20 0.01 -3.08
N ALA A 103 -10.89 -0.15 -3.22
CA ALA A 103 -10.25 -0.12 -4.52
C ALA A 103 -10.82 -1.20 -5.46
N ILE A 104 -11.04 -2.39 -4.95
CA ILE A 104 -11.59 -3.52 -5.71
C ILE A 104 -13.08 -3.32 -5.99
N LEU A 105 -13.91 -3.07 -4.96
CA LEU A 105 -15.36 -2.94 -5.09
C LEU A 105 -15.78 -1.70 -5.89
N ASN A 106 -14.89 -0.72 -6.03
CA ASN A 106 -15.10 0.41 -6.91
C ASN A 106 -15.24 0.01 -8.39
N ILE A 107 -14.59 -1.10 -8.77
CA ILE A 107 -14.55 -1.63 -10.14
C ILE A 107 -15.40 -2.90 -10.25
N ALA A 108 -15.13 -3.89 -9.41
CA ALA A 108 -15.71 -5.22 -9.44
C ALA A 108 -16.96 -5.34 -8.55
N GLY A 109 -17.79 -6.33 -8.80
CA GLY A 109 -18.98 -6.70 -8.02
C GLY A 109 -19.37 -8.14 -8.29
N ALA A 110 -20.56 -8.56 -7.83
CA ALA A 110 -21.06 -9.92 -8.03
C ALA A 110 -21.06 -10.32 -9.51
N GLY A 111 -20.47 -11.48 -9.81
CA GLY A 111 -20.29 -12.00 -11.17
C GLY A 111 -19.02 -11.53 -11.86
N ASP A 112 -18.22 -10.66 -11.26
CA ASP A 112 -16.94 -10.19 -11.79
C ASP A 112 -15.76 -11.06 -11.32
N HIS A 113 -14.63 -10.93 -12.02
CA HIS A 113 -13.43 -11.73 -11.80
C HIS A 113 -12.18 -10.84 -11.63
N ILE A 114 -11.24 -11.32 -10.81
CA ILE A 114 -9.95 -10.70 -10.52
C ILE A 114 -8.83 -11.68 -10.84
N VAL A 115 -7.73 -11.19 -11.42
CA VAL A 115 -6.46 -11.93 -11.50
C VAL A 115 -5.50 -11.37 -10.47
N ALA A 116 -4.93 -12.21 -9.62
CA ALA A 116 -4.08 -11.76 -8.52
C ALA A 116 -2.79 -12.57 -8.39
N SER A 117 -1.73 -11.91 -7.90
CA SER A 117 -0.55 -12.59 -7.38
C SER A 117 -0.92 -13.38 -6.12
N PRO A 118 -0.40 -14.62 -5.92
CA PRO A 118 -0.52 -15.31 -4.64
C PRO A 118 0.43 -14.73 -3.59
N SER A 119 1.47 -14.02 -4.05
CA SER A 119 2.47 -13.37 -3.20
C SER A 119 1.96 -11.98 -2.82
N ILE A 120 1.12 -11.94 -1.79
CA ILE A 120 0.49 -10.74 -1.23
C ILE A 120 0.31 -10.92 0.28
N TYR A 121 0.03 -9.84 0.99
CA TYR A 121 -0.29 -9.89 2.41
C TYR A 121 -1.42 -10.88 2.72
N GLY A 122 -1.25 -11.71 3.76
CA GLY A 122 -2.20 -12.78 4.09
C GLY A 122 -3.64 -12.29 4.33
N GLY A 123 -3.82 -11.10 4.90
CA GLY A 123 -5.15 -10.49 5.04
C GLY A 123 -5.79 -10.17 3.69
N THR A 124 -5.00 -9.75 2.71
CA THR A 124 -5.47 -9.50 1.33
C THR A 124 -5.80 -10.81 0.63
N TYR A 125 -4.97 -11.83 0.80
CA TYR A 125 -5.26 -13.17 0.27
C TYR A 125 -6.61 -13.70 0.79
N ASN A 126 -6.83 -13.62 2.09
CA ASN A 126 -8.10 -14.04 2.71
C ASN A 126 -9.29 -13.19 2.22
N LEU A 127 -9.11 -11.88 2.08
CA LEU A 127 -10.13 -10.99 1.52
C LEU A 127 -10.54 -11.44 0.11
N LEU A 128 -9.57 -11.67 -0.77
CA LEU A 128 -9.82 -12.08 -2.15
C LEU A 128 -10.41 -13.49 -2.26
N LYS A 129 -9.85 -14.44 -1.49
CA LYS A 129 -10.20 -15.86 -1.61
C LYS A 129 -11.54 -16.22 -0.97
N TYR A 130 -11.90 -15.54 0.13
CA TYR A 130 -13.08 -15.91 0.91
C TYR A 130 -14.10 -14.77 0.96
N THR A 131 -13.75 -13.63 1.53
CA THR A 131 -14.72 -12.55 1.79
C THR A 131 -15.34 -11.99 0.51
N LEU A 132 -14.54 -11.71 -0.52
CA LEU A 132 -15.07 -11.22 -1.78
C LEU A 132 -15.75 -12.32 -2.60
N ALA A 133 -15.34 -13.58 -2.45
CA ALA A 133 -16.03 -14.72 -3.05
C ALA A 133 -17.46 -14.85 -2.49
N ASP A 134 -17.66 -14.66 -1.19
CA ASP A 134 -18.99 -14.62 -0.57
C ASP A 134 -19.86 -13.46 -1.08
N LEU A 135 -19.23 -12.39 -1.57
CA LEU A 135 -19.90 -11.26 -2.24
C LEU A 135 -20.04 -11.46 -3.76
N GLY A 136 -19.67 -12.65 -4.28
CA GLY A 136 -19.81 -13.04 -5.68
C GLY A 136 -18.69 -12.53 -6.59
N VAL A 137 -17.57 -12.06 -6.06
CA VAL A 137 -16.37 -11.69 -6.84
C VAL A 137 -15.38 -12.85 -6.83
N GLU A 138 -15.10 -13.42 -8.00
CA GLU A 138 -14.17 -14.53 -8.14
C GLU A 138 -12.72 -14.05 -8.30
N THR A 139 -11.76 -14.79 -7.73
CA THR A 139 -10.32 -14.51 -7.91
C THR A 139 -9.59 -15.73 -8.42
N THR A 140 -8.81 -15.55 -9.51
CA THR A 140 -7.78 -16.51 -9.93
C THR A 140 -6.43 -16.00 -9.44
N PHE A 141 -5.80 -16.76 -8.54
CA PHE A 141 -4.41 -16.55 -8.20
C PHE A 141 -3.53 -17.27 -9.22
N VAL A 142 -2.55 -16.58 -9.81
CA VAL A 142 -1.53 -17.23 -10.64
C VAL A 142 -0.68 -18.13 -9.73
N GLU A 143 -0.20 -19.28 -10.23
CA GLU A 143 0.62 -20.17 -9.41
C GLU A 143 2.04 -19.62 -9.21
N ASN A 144 2.61 -19.06 -10.28
CA ASN A 144 3.92 -18.42 -10.26
C ASN A 144 3.81 -16.98 -10.77
N PRO A 145 3.95 -15.96 -9.91
CA PRO A 145 3.83 -14.55 -10.33
C PRO A 145 4.95 -14.10 -11.27
N ASP A 146 6.05 -14.85 -11.37
CA ASP A 146 7.16 -14.58 -12.30
C ASP A 146 6.89 -15.13 -13.71
N ASP A 147 5.89 -15.97 -13.88
CA ASP A 147 5.46 -16.50 -15.18
C ASP A 147 4.37 -15.61 -15.80
N LEU A 148 4.77 -14.73 -16.70
CA LEU A 148 3.87 -13.78 -17.36
C LEU A 148 2.80 -14.48 -18.22
N GLN A 149 3.02 -15.73 -18.64
CA GLN A 149 2.02 -16.49 -19.41
C GLN A 149 0.83 -16.87 -18.55
N GLN A 150 1.05 -17.21 -17.27
CA GLN A 150 -0.03 -17.51 -16.34
C GLN A 150 -0.96 -16.32 -16.10
N TRP A 151 -0.41 -15.09 -16.07
CA TRP A 151 -1.23 -13.88 -15.99
C TRP A 151 -2.15 -13.73 -17.20
N ARG A 152 -1.65 -14.02 -18.42
CA ARG A 152 -2.45 -13.97 -19.65
C ARG A 152 -3.55 -15.04 -19.65
N GLU A 153 -3.22 -16.26 -19.27
CA GLU A 153 -4.14 -17.41 -19.26
C GLU A 153 -5.23 -17.29 -18.19
N ALA A 154 -4.97 -16.58 -17.12
CA ALA A 154 -5.94 -16.32 -16.07
C ALA A 154 -7.04 -15.32 -16.48
N VAL A 155 -6.88 -14.57 -17.57
CA VAL A 155 -7.86 -13.58 -18.04
C VAL A 155 -9.14 -14.26 -18.50
N ARG A 156 -10.29 -13.77 -18.04
CA ARG A 156 -11.64 -14.18 -18.46
C ARG A 156 -12.41 -13.00 -19.04
N SER A 157 -13.52 -13.25 -19.71
CA SER A 157 -14.39 -12.20 -20.27
C SER A 157 -14.91 -11.22 -19.22
N ASN A 158 -15.13 -11.71 -17.99
CA ASN A 158 -15.59 -10.96 -16.82
C ASN A 158 -14.46 -10.44 -15.92
N THR A 159 -13.19 -10.55 -16.32
CA THR A 159 -12.06 -9.97 -15.57
C THR A 159 -12.17 -8.45 -15.54
N LYS A 160 -12.02 -7.85 -14.35
CA LYS A 160 -12.17 -6.40 -14.10
C LYS A 160 -10.89 -5.71 -13.69
N LEU A 161 -9.96 -6.41 -13.07
CA LEU A 161 -8.70 -5.85 -12.61
C LEU A 161 -7.65 -6.94 -12.38
N PHE A 162 -6.38 -6.50 -12.35
CA PHE A 162 -5.26 -7.28 -11.83
C PHE A 162 -4.83 -6.70 -10.48
N PHE A 163 -4.36 -7.57 -9.57
CA PHE A 163 -3.89 -7.17 -8.25
C PHE A 163 -2.54 -7.80 -7.90
N GLY A 164 -1.62 -6.99 -7.36
CA GLY A 164 -0.33 -7.43 -6.86
C GLY A 164 0.19 -6.56 -5.72
N GLU A 165 1.28 -6.99 -5.10
CA GLU A 165 2.01 -6.24 -4.07
C GLU A 165 3.46 -6.07 -4.51
N THR A 166 4.02 -4.86 -4.41
CA THR A 166 5.36 -4.54 -4.95
C THR A 166 6.45 -5.40 -4.33
N VAL A 167 6.48 -5.47 -3.00
CA VAL A 167 7.36 -6.33 -2.20
C VAL A 167 6.53 -6.94 -1.09
N PRO A 168 5.98 -8.14 -1.31
CA PRO A 168 5.09 -8.77 -0.36
C PRO A 168 5.82 -9.31 0.86
N ASN A 169 5.14 -9.23 1.98
CA ASN A 169 5.61 -9.73 3.26
C ASN A 169 4.83 -11.02 3.61
N PRO A 170 5.50 -12.14 3.97
CA PRO A 170 6.93 -12.24 4.33
C PRO A 170 7.88 -12.70 3.21
N ARG A 171 7.38 -12.98 2.02
CA ARG A 171 8.12 -13.65 0.95
C ARG A 171 9.23 -12.80 0.33
N ASN A 172 9.11 -11.46 0.36
CA ASN A 172 10.12 -10.51 -0.15
C ASN A 172 10.56 -10.74 -1.62
N ASP A 173 9.71 -11.37 -2.44
CA ASP A 173 9.86 -11.32 -3.89
C ASP A 173 9.54 -9.90 -4.40
N VAL A 174 9.82 -9.63 -5.66
CA VAL A 174 9.57 -8.32 -6.28
C VAL A 174 8.63 -8.51 -7.45
N LEU A 175 7.48 -7.85 -7.44
CA LEU A 175 6.52 -7.89 -8.54
C LEU A 175 7.14 -7.27 -9.81
N ASP A 176 7.03 -7.94 -10.95
CA ASP A 176 7.43 -7.36 -12.24
C ASP A 176 6.31 -6.47 -12.80
N ILE A 177 6.24 -5.24 -12.26
CA ILE A 177 5.10 -4.32 -12.42
C ILE A 177 4.82 -4.02 -13.90
N GLU A 178 5.85 -3.65 -14.65
CA GLU A 178 5.69 -3.12 -16.01
C GLU A 178 5.08 -4.14 -17.00
N PRO A 179 5.58 -5.38 -17.13
CA PRO A 179 4.97 -6.36 -18.01
C PRO A 179 3.60 -6.84 -17.53
N ILE A 180 3.36 -6.91 -16.21
CA ILE A 180 2.05 -7.27 -15.66
C ILE A 180 1.02 -6.17 -15.96
N ALA A 181 1.40 -4.89 -15.82
CA ALA A 181 0.57 -3.76 -16.22
C ALA A 181 0.23 -3.81 -17.70
N GLN A 182 1.22 -4.12 -18.56
CA GLN A 182 0.97 -4.27 -19.99
C GLN A 182 -0.06 -5.36 -20.28
N ILE A 183 0.04 -6.52 -19.63
CA ILE A 183 -0.92 -7.63 -19.80
C ILE A 183 -2.32 -7.22 -19.35
N ALA A 184 -2.43 -6.52 -18.20
CA ALA A 184 -3.70 -6.00 -17.72
C ALA A 184 -4.34 -5.02 -18.72
N HIS A 185 -3.53 -4.11 -19.28
CA HIS A 185 -4.00 -3.14 -20.27
C HIS A 185 -4.37 -3.80 -21.60
N GLU A 186 -3.64 -4.82 -22.06
CA GLU A 186 -4.01 -5.65 -23.22
C GLU A 186 -5.37 -6.34 -23.01
N ALA A 187 -5.69 -6.75 -21.78
CA ALA A 187 -6.98 -7.27 -21.40
C ALA A 187 -8.06 -6.20 -21.18
N GLY A 188 -7.70 -4.91 -21.29
CA GLY A 188 -8.58 -3.76 -21.09
C GLY A 188 -9.03 -3.59 -19.65
N VAL A 189 -8.15 -3.91 -18.67
CA VAL A 189 -8.40 -3.77 -17.23
C VAL A 189 -7.24 -3.07 -16.52
N PRO A 190 -7.48 -2.38 -15.38
CA PRO A 190 -6.42 -1.74 -14.62
C PRO A 190 -5.61 -2.74 -13.78
N LEU A 191 -4.36 -2.34 -13.45
CA LEU A 191 -3.53 -2.96 -12.44
C LEU A 191 -3.59 -2.16 -11.14
N ILE A 192 -3.96 -2.83 -10.04
CA ILE A 192 -3.89 -2.31 -8.67
C ILE A 192 -2.67 -2.90 -7.96
N VAL A 193 -1.85 -2.06 -7.35
CA VAL A 193 -0.62 -2.48 -6.66
C VAL A 193 -0.61 -1.97 -5.22
N ASP A 194 -0.43 -2.87 -4.27
CA ASP A 194 -0.12 -2.50 -2.88
C ASP A 194 1.38 -2.19 -2.76
N ASN A 195 1.70 -0.93 -2.42
CA ASN A 195 3.06 -0.40 -2.31
C ASN A 195 3.43 -0.08 -0.85
N THR A 196 2.84 -0.78 0.10
CA THR A 196 3.00 -0.52 1.54
C THR A 196 4.44 -0.62 2.02
N VAL A 197 5.18 -1.66 1.64
CA VAL A 197 6.55 -1.89 2.12
C VAL A 197 7.55 -0.91 1.51
N PRO A 198 7.61 -0.72 0.18
CA PRO A 198 8.57 0.20 -0.42
C PRO A 198 8.24 1.68 -0.16
N THR A 199 6.98 2.03 0.02
CA THR A 199 6.52 3.43 0.04
C THR A 199 6.80 4.18 -1.27
N PRO A 200 6.23 5.36 -1.53
CA PRO A 200 6.54 6.14 -2.72
C PRO A 200 7.99 6.66 -2.75
N TYR A 201 8.74 6.49 -1.66
CA TYR A 201 10.15 6.90 -1.61
C TYR A 201 11.07 5.92 -2.36
N LEU A 202 10.83 4.61 -2.27
CA LEU A 202 11.65 3.61 -2.94
C LEU A 202 11.18 3.33 -4.37
N VAL A 203 9.87 3.27 -4.58
CA VAL A 203 9.27 3.08 -5.91
C VAL A 203 7.89 3.72 -5.99
N ARG A 204 7.55 4.19 -7.17
CA ARG A 204 6.20 4.64 -7.52
C ARG A 204 5.66 3.74 -8.63
N PRO A 205 4.80 2.76 -8.31
CA PRO A 205 4.26 1.82 -9.29
C PRO A 205 3.58 2.47 -10.49
N ILE A 206 3.01 3.67 -10.30
CA ILE A 206 2.39 4.47 -11.38
C ILE A 206 3.38 4.74 -12.54
N GLU A 207 4.67 4.92 -12.24
CA GLU A 207 5.70 5.15 -13.26
C GLU A 207 5.96 3.91 -14.14
N PHE A 208 5.53 2.75 -13.67
CA PHE A 208 5.68 1.47 -14.34
C PHE A 208 4.34 0.88 -14.83
N GLY A 209 3.30 1.70 -14.88
CA GLY A 209 2.01 1.33 -15.48
C GLY A 209 0.93 0.88 -14.49
N ALA A 210 1.16 0.90 -13.19
CA ALA A 210 0.07 0.69 -12.23
C ALA A 210 -0.95 1.84 -12.31
N ASP A 211 -2.23 1.50 -12.27
CA ASP A 211 -3.32 2.48 -12.41
C ASP A 211 -3.82 2.96 -11.05
N VAL A 212 -3.80 2.08 -10.05
CA VAL A 212 -4.17 2.39 -8.68
C VAL A 212 -3.12 1.84 -7.74
N VAL A 213 -2.70 2.67 -6.78
CA VAL A 213 -1.73 2.28 -5.75
C VAL A 213 -2.38 2.34 -4.38
N ILE A 214 -2.10 1.33 -3.57
CA ILE A 214 -2.64 1.21 -2.21
C ILE A 214 -1.49 1.24 -1.22
N HIS A 215 -1.76 1.82 -0.04
CA HIS A 215 -0.89 1.70 1.12
C HIS A 215 -1.71 1.42 2.38
N SER A 216 -1.22 0.50 3.20
CA SER A 216 -1.52 0.56 4.62
C SER A 216 -0.69 1.70 5.22
N ALA A 217 -1.31 2.87 5.39
CA ALA A 217 -0.65 4.04 5.96
C ALA A 217 -0.25 3.84 7.44
N THR A 218 -0.78 2.79 8.06
CA THR A 218 -0.40 2.27 9.38
C THR A 218 1.09 1.95 9.50
N LYS A 219 1.71 1.53 8.39
CA LYS A 219 3.07 1.01 8.33
C LYS A 219 4.09 2.14 8.13
N TYR A 220 4.97 2.04 7.19
CA TYR A 220 6.07 2.99 6.96
C TYR A 220 5.63 4.44 6.73
N LEU A 221 4.45 4.71 6.15
CA LEU A 221 3.98 6.09 5.96
C LEU A 221 3.78 6.80 7.31
N GLY A 222 3.06 6.16 8.24
CA GLY A 222 2.94 6.65 9.61
C GLY A 222 4.23 6.44 10.44
N GLY A 223 4.80 5.25 10.35
CA GLY A 223 6.14 4.88 10.82
C GLY A 223 6.33 4.74 12.33
N HIS A 224 5.32 4.98 13.16
CA HIS A 224 5.48 5.06 14.62
C HIS A 224 4.55 4.10 15.39
N GLY A 225 3.78 3.26 14.71
CA GLY A 225 2.86 2.31 15.35
C GLY A 225 1.69 2.96 16.12
N THR A 226 1.40 4.24 15.87
CA THR A 226 0.42 5.02 16.66
C THR A 226 -0.96 5.10 16.04
N SER A 227 -1.08 4.91 14.72
CA SER A 227 -2.32 5.18 14.00
C SER A 227 -2.58 4.19 12.89
N ILE A 228 -3.79 3.66 12.85
CA ILE A 228 -4.27 2.82 11.75
C ILE A 228 -4.84 3.74 10.66
N GLY A 229 -4.49 3.46 9.40
CA GLY A 229 -5.02 4.14 8.24
C GLY A 229 -4.71 3.37 6.95
N GLY A 230 -5.47 3.67 5.92
CA GLY A 230 -5.22 3.18 4.56
C GLY A 230 -5.36 4.31 3.56
N VAL A 231 -4.77 4.17 2.40
CA VAL A 231 -4.90 5.15 1.32
C VAL A 231 -4.97 4.46 -0.03
N ILE A 232 -5.82 4.99 -0.89
CA ILE A 232 -5.93 4.66 -2.31
C ILE A 232 -5.40 5.87 -3.07
N VAL A 233 -4.51 5.64 -4.03
CA VAL A 233 -4.00 6.67 -4.93
C VAL A 233 -4.40 6.28 -6.36
N ASP A 234 -5.05 7.21 -7.06
CA ASP A 234 -5.45 7.05 -8.45
C ASP A 234 -4.41 7.72 -9.36
N SER A 235 -3.90 6.98 -10.33
CA SER A 235 -3.00 7.54 -11.34
C SER A 235 -3.70 8.54 -12.27
N GLY A 236 -5.01 8.36 -12.47
CA GLY A 236 -5.79 9.06 -13.50
C GLY A 236 -5.52 8.59 -14.94
N ASN A 237 -4.66 7.59 -15.14
CA ASN A 237 -4.24 7.13 -16.47
C ASN A 237 -5.23 6.15 -17.10
N PHE A 238 -5.92 5.33 -16.32
CA PHE A 238 -6.86 4.34 -16.85
C PHE A 238 -8.20 4.99 -17.22
N ASP A 239 -8.61 4.81 -18.48
CA ASP A 239 -9.87 5.36 -18.99
C ASP A 239 -11.02 4.34 -18.86
N TYR A 240 -11.77 4.43 -17.75
CA TYR A 240 -12.96 3.60 -17.52
C TYR A 240 -14.07 3.86 -18.52
N GLY A 241 -14.04 4.99 -19.27
CA GLY A 241 -14.97 5.34 -20.32
C GLY A 241 -14.69 4.66 -21.66
N ALA A 242 -13.47 4.15 -21.87
CA ALA A 242 -13.07 3.54 -23.14
C ALA A 242 -13.80 2.19 -23.41
N ASN A 243 -14.27 1.51 -22.38
CA ASN A 243 -15.02 0.26 -22.52
C ASN A 243 -16.26 0.27 -21.60
N PRO A 244 -17.36 0.92 -22.02
CA PRO A 244 -18.57 1.06 -21.20
C PRO A 244 -19.21 -0.27 -20.79
N GLU A 245 -19.17 -1.29 -21.65
CA GLU A 245 -19.74 -2.61 -21.37
C GLU A 245 -18.96 -3.32 -20.26
N LYS A 246 -17.64 -3.14 -20.24
CA LYS A 246 -16.79 -3.71 -19.22
C LYS A 246 -16.92 -3.00 -17.88
N PHE A 247 -17.15 -1.67 -17.87
CA PHE A 247 -17.24 -0.84 -16.67
C PHE A 247 -18.59 -0.10 -16.57
N PRO A 248 -19.74 -0.80 -16.51
CA PRO A 248 -21.05 -0.16 -16.48
C PRO A 248 -21.22 0.79 -15.29
N LYS A 249 -20.64 0.45 -14.11
CA LYS A 249 -20.69 1.31 -12.90
C LYS A 249 -20.07 2.71 -13.08
N PHE A 250 -19.25 2.90 -14.11
CA PHE A 250 -18.66 4.20 -14.45
C PHE A 250 -19.42 4.91 -15.57
N ASN A 251 -20.15 4.18 -16.41
CA ASN A 251 -20.72 4.65 -17.67
C ASN A 251 -22.24 4.77 -17.65
N GLU A 252 -22.91 4.15 -16.68
CA GLU A 252 -24.34 4.30 -16.48
C GLU A 252 -24.64 5.42 -15.48
N PRO A 253 -25.82 6.08 -15.60
CA PRO A 253 -26.27 7.07 -14.63
C PRO A 253 -26.36 6.48 -13.23
N ALA A 254 -25.61 7.03 -12.27
CA ALA A 254 -25.59 6.56 -10.89
C ALA A 254 -26.89 6.97 -10.16
N PRO A 255 -27.78 6.01 -9.79
CA PRO A 255 -29.06 6.35 -9.16
C PRO A 255 -28.89 6.96 -7.77
N GLY A 256 -27.84 6.57 -7.05
CA GLY A 256 -27.48 7.11 -5.74
C GLY A 256 -26.84 8.50 -5.78
N TYR A 257 -26.57 9.05 -6.98
CA TYR A 257 -25.91 10.34 -7.16
C TYR A 257 -26.53 11.18 -8.31
N HIS A 258 -27.86 11.31 -8.29
CA HIS A 258 -28.64 12.15 -9.22
C HIS A 258 -28.39 11.89 -10.71
N GLY A 259 -28.00 10.65 -11.09
CA GLY A 259 -27.75 10.27 -12.48
C GLY A 259 -26.36 10.68 -13.00
N LEU A 260 -25.41 11.01 -12.13
CA LEU A 260 -24.03 11.28 -12.51
C LEU A 260 -23.44 10.07 -13.27
N VAL A 261 -22.77 10.31 -14.37
CA VAL A 261 -22.00 9.31 -15.14
C VAL A 261 -20.52 9.56 -14.88
N TYR A 262 -19.93 8.78 -13.99
CA TYR A 262 -18.60 9.07 -13.46
C TYR A 262 -17.52 9.24 -14.55
N ALA A 263 -17.48 8.36 -15.55
CA ALA A 263 -16.48 8.42 -16.62
C ALA A 263 -16.64 9.67 -17.50
N ARG A 264 -17.89 10.12 -17.74
CA ARG A 264 -18.17 11.32 -18.53
C ARG A 264 -17.96 12.61 -17.72
N ASP A 265 -18.58 12.67 -16.53
CA ASP A 265 -18.71 13.91 -15.78
C ASP A 265 -17.46 14.24 -14.95
N LEU A 266 -16.67 13.20 -14.58
CA LEU A 266 -15.45 13.32 -13.77
C LEU A 266 -14.22 12.76 -14.48
N GLY A 267 -14.35 12.33 -15.73
CA GLY A 267 -13.27 11.75 -16.54
C GLY A 267 -12.28 12.80 -17.06
N LYS A 268 -11.37 12.38 -17.93
CA LYS A 268 -10.27 13.19 -18.46
C LYS A 268 -10.70 14.48 -19.18
N ASP A 269 -11.88 14.44 -19.80
CA ASP A 269 -12.44 15.58 -20.56
C ASP A 269 -13.41 16.44 -19.72
N SER A 270 -13.47 16.18 -18.40
CA SER A 270 -14.30 16.95 -17.47
C SER A 270 -13.71 18.33 -17.14
N ALA A 271 -14.51 19.17 -16.51
CA ALA A 271 -14.10 20.51 -16.07
C ALA A 271 -12.93 20.51 -15.05
N PHE A 272 -12.60 19.38 -14.47
CA PHE A 272 -11.51 19.25 -13.50
C PHE A 272 -10.12 19.22 -14.15
N GLY A 273 -10.02 19.05 -15.47
CA GLY A 273 -8.74 18.97 -16.18
C GLY A 273 -7.87 17.73 -15.87
N ALA A 274 -8.46 16.76 -15.18
CA ALA A 274 -7.83 15.48 -14.85
C ALA A 274 -8.91 14.40 -14.74
N ASN A 275 -8.52 13.13 -14.94
CA ASN A 275 -9.44 12.00 -14.75
C ASN A 275 -9.57 11.67 -13.26
N LEU A 276 -10.64 12.14 -12.63
CA LEU A 276 -10.96 11.91 -11.22
C LEU A 276 -12.10 10.90 -11.04
N SER A 277 -12.55 10.25 -12.12
CA SER A 277 -13.70 9.36 -12.12
C SER A 277 -13.59 8.24 -11.10
N TYR A 278 -12.42 7.62 -10.96
CA TYR A 278 -12.19 6.52 -10.04
C TYR A 278 -12.16 6.97 -8.58
N ILE A 279 -11.33 7.98 -8.27
CA ILE A 279 -11.11 8.37 -6.87
C ILE A 279 -12.33 9.07 -6.27
N LEU A 280 -13.03 9.92 -7.04
CA LEU A 280 -14.25 10.57 -6.57
C LEU A 280 -15.41 9.57 -6.44
N LYS A 281 -15.54 8.60 -7.37
CA LYS A 281 -16.53 7.53 -7.22
C LYS A 281 -16.27 6.73 -5.94
N ALA A 282 -15.02 6.35 -5.64
CA ALA A 282 -14.69 5.65 -4.40
C ALA A 282 -15.12 6.45 -3.15
N ARG A 283 -14.90 7.78 -3.16
CA ARG A 283 -15.29 8.69 -2.07
C ARG A 283 -16.80 8.80 -1.91
N VAL A 284 -17.52 9.11 -2.99
CA VAL A 284 -18.94 9.46 -2.90
C VAL A 284 -19.88 8.27 -2.94
N SER A 285 -19.39 7.06 -3.24
CA SER A 285 -20.15 5.83 -3.14
C SER A 285 -19.65 4.97 -1.96
N LEU A 286 -18.47 4.37 -2.07
CA LEU A 286 -18.02 3.37 -1.11
C LEU A 286 -17.71 3.97 0.27
N LEU A 287 -16.90 5.03 0.34
CA LEU A 287 -16.60 5.66 1.63
C LEU A 287 -17.86 6.24 2.27
N ARG A 288 -18.69 6.93 1.48
CA ARG A 288 -19.95 7.51 1.97
C ARG A 288 -20.89 6.44 2.56
N ASP A 289 -21.07 5.33 1.84
CA ASP A 289 -22.15 4.37 2.10
C ASP A 289 -21.70 3.24 3.07
N ILE A 290 -20.44 2.79 2.98
CA ILE A 290 -19.88 1.74 3.85
C ILE A 290 -19.23 2.32 5.11
N GLY A 291 -18.64 3.53 5.02
CA GLY A 291 -18.34 4.35 6.19
C GLY A 291 -17.00 4.10 6.88
N ALA A 292 -16.01 3.41 6.28
CA ALA A 292 -14.69 3.20 6.87
C ALA A 292 -13.81 4.47 6.80
N ALA A 293 -14.28 5.55 7.42
CA ALA A 293 -13.61 6.83 7.47
C ALA A 293 -12.46 6.85 8.48
N ILE A 294 -11.34 7.47 8.13
CA ILE A 294 -10.25 7.72 9.05
C ILE A 294 -10.61 8.89 9.99
N SER A 295 -10.11 8.87 11.23
CA SER A 295 -10.24 10.03 12.11
C SER A 295 -9.27 11.16 11.73
N PRO A 296 -9.61 12.43 11.92
CA PRO A 296 -8.70 13.55 11.70
C PRO A 296 -7.39 13.42 12.50
N THR A 297 -7.46 12.89 13.72
CA THR A 297 -6.27 12.66 14.57
C THR A 297 -5.34 11.60 13.95
N ASN A 298 -5.88 10.47 13.44
CA ASN A 298 -5.04 9.48 12.77
C ASN A 298 -4.43 10.03 11.48
N ALA A 299 -5.20 10.79 10.69
CA ALA A 299 -4.69 11.47 9.51
C ALA A 299 -3.54 12.42 9.85
N PHE A 300 -3.69 13.24 10.92
CA PHE A 300 -2.65 14.12 11.41
C PHE A 300 -1.38 13.36 11.82
N ASN A 301 -1.50 12.28 12.60
CA ASN A 301 -0.35 11.48 13.04
C ASN A 301 0.38 10.83 11.84
N ILE A 302 -0.36 10.35 10.84
CA ILE A 302 0.23 9.86 9.59
C ILE A 302 0.97 11.00 8.88
N GLY A 303 0.40 12.21 8.87
CA GLY A 303 1.02 13.40 8.32
C GLY A 303 2.38 13.72 8.94
N ILE A 304 2.48 13.64 10.28
CA ILE A 304 3.76 13.79 11.00
C ILE A 304 4.78 12.74 10.53
N GLY A 305 4.35 11.49 10.36
CA GLY A 305 5.22 10.44 9.83
C GLY A 305 5.71 10.74 8.40
N LEU A 306 4.84 11.26 7.53
CA LEU A 306 5.20 11.60 6.16
C LEU A 306 6.31 12.66 6.08
N GLU A 307 6.33 13.64 6.97
CA GLU A 307 7.31 14.72 6.95
C GLU A 307 8.76 14.25 7.10
N THR A 308 8.97 13.05 7.65
CA THR A 308 10.30 12.44 7.81
C THR A 308 10.45 11.12 7.05
N LEU A 309 9.58 10.83 6.10
CA LEU A 309 9.53 9.54 5.41
C LEU A 309 10.87 9.16 4.78
N SER A 310 11.46 10.05 3.96
CA SER A 310 12.73 9.77 3.28
C SER A 310 13.85 9.45 4.27
N LEU A 311 14.00 10.24 5.32
CA LEU A 311 15.04 10.06 6.36
C LEU A 311 14.90 8.72 7.08
N ARG A 312 13.66 8.34 7.42
CA ARG A 312 13.39 7.05 8.08
C ARG A 312 13.67 5.88 7.14
N ILE A 313 13.19 5.95 5.90
CA ILE A 313 13.37 4.86 4.93
C ILE A 313 14.85 4.67 4.60
N GLU A 314 15.63 5.73 4.43
CA GLU A 314 17.09 5.64 4.23
C GLU A 314 17.77 4.90 5.40
N ARG A 315 17.44 5.24 6.65
CA ARG A 315 18.00 4.57 7.81
C ARG A 315 17.50 3.12 7.94
N HIS A 316 16.23 2.85 7.65
CA HIS A 316 15.71 1.48 7.60
C HIS A 316 16.47 0.61 6.60
N ILE A 317 16.72 1.14 5.37
CA ILE A 317 17.47 0.41 4.32
C ILE A 317 18.93 0.22 4.72
N GLU A 318 19.58 1.25 5.28
CA GLU A 318 20.94 1.13 5.76
C GLU A 318 21.08 0.00 6.79
N ASN A 319 20.21 -0.03 7.77
CA ASN A 319 20.21 -1.06 8.81
C ASN A 319 19.85 -2.44 8.23
N ALA A 320 18.80 -2.54 7.41
CA ALA A 320 18.40 -3.79 6.79
C ALA A 320 19.50 -4.40 5.92
N THR A 321 20.24 -3.57 5.17
CA THR A 321 21.37 -4.00 4.37
C THR A 321 22.48 -4.62 5.24
N LYS A 322 22.83 -3.94 6.35
CA LYS A 322 23.86 -4.45 7.28
C LYS A 322 23.42 -5.73 7.96
N VAL A 323 22.16 -5.80 8.41
CA VAL A 323 21.59 -7.01 9.04
C VAL A 323 21.55 -8.16 8.03
N ALA A 324 21.07 -7.94 6.81
CA ALA A 324 20.97 -9.00 5.81
C ALA A 324 22.34 -9.57 5.43
N ASN A 325 23.35 -8.71 5.20
CA ASN A 325 24.73 -9.18 4.92
C ASN A 325 25.33 -9.94 6.11
N TRP A 326 25.16 -9.44 7.32
CA TRP A 326 25.65 -10.11 8.52
C TRP A 326 24.98 -11.49 8.74
N LEU A 327 23.66 -11.58 8.51
CA LEU A 327 22.93 -12.85 8.57
C LEU A 327 23.39 -13.84 7.47
N GLU A 328 23.71 -13.37 6.26
CA GLU A 328 24.17 -14.22 5.16
C GLU A 328 25.52 -14.90 5.48
N GLU A 329 26.36 -14.25 6.27
CA GLU A 329 27.66 -14.75 6.72
C GLU A 329 27.58 -15.56 8.04
N HIS A 330 26.41 -15.54 8.72
CA HIS A 330 26.29 -16.15 10.04
C HIS A 330 26.19 -17.69 9.98
N PRO A 331 27.02 -18.44 10.72
CA PRO A 331 27.12 -19.91 10.60
C PRO A 331 25.85 -20.69 10.96
N LEU A 332 24.97 -20.12 11.76
CA LEU A 332 23.68 -20.71 12.16
C LEU A 332 22.48 -20.22 11.28
N VAL A 333 22.75 -19.51 10.20
CA VAL A 333 21.75 -19.12 9.19
C VAL A 333 21.92 -20.02 7.97
N ASP A 334 20.79 -20.57 7.49
CA ASP A 334 20.76 -21.38 6.28
C ASP A 334 20.54 -20.51 5.04
N ARG A 335 19.58 -19.57 5.11
CA ARG A 335 19.22 -18.69 3.99
C ARG A 335 18.69 -17.36 4.49
N VAL A 336 19.05 -16.28 3.80
CA VAL A 336 18.45 -14.94 3.96
C VAL A 336 17.53 -14.66 2.79
N ILE A 337 16.35 -14.12 3.07
CA ILE A 337 15.31 -13.82 2.09
C ILE A 337 15.11 -12.31 2.07
N TRP A 338 15.85 -11.65 1.21
CA TRP A 338 15.79 -10.20 1.01
C TRP A 338 16.28 -9.84 -0.40
N ALA A 339 15.46 -9.15 -1.17
CA ALA A 339 15.75 -8.88 -2.58
C ALA A 339 16.93 -7.92 -2.82
N GLY A 340 17.50 -7.33 -1.75
CA GLY A 340 18.69 -6.48 -1.83
C GLY A 340 20.04 -7.23 -1.83
N LEU A 341 20.04 -8.55 -1.57
CA LEU A 341 21.25 -9.36 -1.61
C LEU A 341 21.51 -9.88 -3.04
N PRO A 342 22.77 -9.87 -3.51
CA PRO A 342 23.13 -10.46 -4.81
C PRO A 342 22.78 -11.95 -4.96
N SER A 343 22.65 -12.67 -3.86
CA SER A 343 22.23 -14.08 -3.81
C SER A 343 20.72 -14.27 -4.04
N SER A 344 19.93 -13.19 -3.95
CA SER A 344 18.48 -13.26 -4.15
C SER A 344 18.13 -13.48 -5.62
N PRO A 345 17.17 -14.37 -5.95
CA PRO A 345 16.68 -14.54 -7.32
C PRO A 345 15.99 -13.29 -7.88
N TRP A 346 15.57 -12.37 -7.03
CA TRP A 346 14.92 -11.11 -7.44
C TRP A 346 15.84 -9.89 -7.41
N TYR A 347 17.15 -10.08 -7.20
CA TYR A 347 18.11 -8.98 -7.09
C TYR A 347 18.09 -8.05 -8.30
N GLU A 348 18.19 -8.58 -9.51
CA GLU A 348 18.19 -7.78 -10.75
C GLU A 348 16.87 -6.99 -10.90
N ARG A 349 15.74 -7.60 -10.56
CA ARG A 349 14.44 -6.94 -10.57
C ARG A 349 14.35 -5.84 -9.50
N ALA A 350 14.92 -6.09 -8.32
CA ALA A 350 15.03 -5.08 -7.28
C ALA A 350 15.89 -3.89 -7.73
N GLN A 351 17.01 -4.12 -8.44
CA GLN A 351 17.83 -3.04 -8.99
C GLN A 351 17.04 -2.20 -10.03
N LYS A 352 16.16 -2.83 -10.81
CA LYS A 352 15.32 -2.13 -11.79
C LYS A 352 14.30 -1.21 -11.13
N TYR A 353 13.50 -1.71 -10.18
CA TYR A 353 12.37 -0.98 -9.60
C TYR A 353 12.71 -0.23 -8.32
N LEU A 354 13.64 -0.74 -7.54
CA LEU A 354 13.95 -0.34 -6.17
C LEU A 354 15.45 -0.03 -5.98
N PRO A 355 16.05 0.83 -6.81
CA PRO A 355 17.51 1.06 -6.80
C PRO A 355 18.05 1.65 -5.48
N LYS A 356 17.16 2.16 -4.60
CA LYS A 356 17.49 2.64 -3.26
C LYS A 356 17.42 1.54 -2.20
N GLY A 357 16.92 0.35 -2.55
CA GLY A 357 16.73 -0.80 -1.66
C GLY A 357 15.28 -1.31 -1.65
N PRO A 358 15.06 -2.61 -1.37
CA PRO A 358 13.74 -3.26 -1.48
C PRO A 358 12.87 -3.17 -0.21
N GLY A 359 13.19 -2.32 0.72
CA GLY A 359 12.48 -2.24 2.01
C GLY A 359 13.29 -2.87 3.16
N ALA A 360 12.74 -2.81 4.36
CA ALA A 360 13.43 -3.24 5.58
C ALA A 360 12.76 -4.43 6.27
N VAL A 361 11.98 -5.23 5.54
CA VAL A 361 11.51 -6.52 5.99
C VAL A 361 12.51 -7.58 5.51
N VAL A 362 13.15 -8.29 6.43
CA VAL A 362 14.16 -9.30 6.15
C VAL A 362 13.68 -10.62 6.71
N GLY A 363 13.61 -11.66 5.87
CA GLY A 363 13.37 -13.02 6.29
C GLY A 363 14.68 -13.83 6.35
N PHE A 364 14.78 -14.78 7.25
CA PHE A 364 15.87 -15.75 7.24
C PHE A 364 15.43 -17.07 7.87
N THR A 365 16.15 -18.14 7.55
CA THR A 365 15.94 -19.47 8.14
C THR A 365 17.12 -19.85 9.01
N LEU A 366 16.81 -20.36 10.21
CA LEU A 366 17.83 -20.90 11.13
C LEU A 366 18.27 -22.27 10.66
N LYS A 367 19.59 -22.50 10.64
CA LYS A 367 20.15 -23.75 10.20
C LYS A 367 19.84 -24.86 11.19
N ASP A 368 19.31 -25.98 10.69
CA ASP A 368 19.01 -27.21 11.46
C ASP A 368 18.09 -27.00 12.68
N ALA A 369 17.40 -25.82 12.79
CA ALA A 369 16.51 -25.52 13.90
C ALA A 369 15.10 -26.09 13.67
N ASP A 370 14.52 -26.63 14.73
CA ASP A 370 13.10 -27.00 14.75
C ASP A 370 12.20 -25.80 15.19
N LEU A 371 10.90 -26.07 15.30
CA LEU A 371 9.92 -25.07 15.69
C LEU A 371 10.18 -24.47 17.08
N GLU A 372 10.55 -25.31 18.05
CA GLU A 372 10.76 -24.88 19.44
C GLU A 372 12.05 -24.09 19.61
N GLN A 373 13.10 -24.53 18.92
CA GLN A 373 14.37 -23.80 18.87
C GLN A 373 14.19 -22.43 18.23
N THR A 374 13.38 -22.32 17.15
CA THR A 374 13.09 -21.05 16.51
C THR A 374 12.28 -20.11 17.41
N ARG A 375 11.33 -20.64 18.18
CA ARG A 375 10.61 -19.87 19.20
C ARG A 375 11.53 -19.39 20.31
N THR A 376 12.41 -20.27 20.80
CA THR A 376 13.40 -19.93 21.85
C THR A 376 14.34 -18.82 21.35
N PHE A 377 14.76 -18.86 20.09
CA PHE A 377 15.53 -17.77 19.47
C PHE A 377 14.77 -16.44 19.56
N VAL A 378 13.49 -16.41 19.13
CA VAL A 378 12.67 -15.18 19.14
C VAL A 378 12.43 -14.68 20.56
N ASP A 379 12.19 -15.58 21.52
CA ASP A 379 11.88 -15.23 22.91
C ASP A 379 13.11 -14.71 23.68
N ALA A 380 14.33 -14.99 23.20
CA ALA A 380 15.56 -14.48 23.81
C ALA A 380 15.88 -13.01 23.44
N LEU A 381 15.27 -12.48 22.41
CA LEU A 381 15.50 -11.10 21.95
C LEU A 381 14.92 -10.09 22.96
N GLN A 382 15.63 -9.01 23.19
CA GLN A 382 15.28 -7.99 24.18
C GLN A 382 14.94 -6.62 23.55
N LEU A 383 15.63 -6.27 22.47
CA LEU A 383 15.38 -5.05 21.70
C LEU A 383 14.26 -5.23 20.68
N HIS A 384 14.31 -6.33 19.92
CA HIS A 384 13.26 -6.64 18.94
C HIS A 384 11.94 -6.96 19.65
N SER A 385 10.89 -6.22 19.33
CA SER A 385 9.56 -6.54 19.85
C SER A 385 8.93 -7.69 19.06
N ASN A 386 8.53 -8.76 19.75
CA ASN A 386 7.78 -9.86 19.15
C ASN A 386 6.33 -9.43 18.92
N VAL A 387 6.00 -9.00 17.70
CA VAL A 387 4.69 -8.44 17.34
C VAL A 387 4.36 -8.60 15.87
N ALA A 388 3.08 -8.85 15.57
CA ALA A 388 2.57 -8.97 14.22
C ALA A 388 2.41 -7.59 13.53
N ASN A 389 3.51 -6.86 13.38
CA ASN A 389 3.56 -5.57 12.68
C ASN A 389 4.81 -5.45 11.82
N ILE A 390 4.88 -4.41 10.98
CA ILE A 390 6.04 -3.97 10.19
C ILE A 390 6.01 -2.44 10.08
N GLY A 391 7.11 -1.84 9.64
CA GLY A 391 7.14 -0.41 9.28
C GLY A 391 7.13 0.54 10.48
N ASP A 392 7.50 0.05 11.65
CA ASP A 392 7.74 0.85 12.85
C ASP A 392 9.20 1.31 12.91
N VAL A 393 9.46 2.46 13.54
CA VAL A 393 10.82 2.92 13.83
C VAL A 393 11.60 1.95 14.73
N ARG A 394 10.89 1.10 15.49
CA ARG A 394 11.44 0.03 16.32
C ARG A 394 11.64 -1.23 15.52
N SER A 395 12.71 -1.98 15.82
CA SER A 395 12.93 -3.30 15.28
C SER A 395 11.92 -4.31 15.84
N LEU A 396 11.30 -5.06 14.93
CA LEU A 396 10.27 -6.04 15.25
C LEU A 396 10.67 -7.42 14.74
N VAL A 397 10.24 -8.45 15.45
CA VAL A 397 10.43 -9.86 15.08
C VAL A 397 9.12 -10.61 15.16
N ILE A 398 8.97 -11.63 14.36
CA ILE A 398 7.91 -12.63 14.50
C ILE A 398 8.34 -13.97 13.91
N HIS A 399 7.80 -15.05 14.48
CA HIS A 399 7.88 -16.39 13.91
C HIS A 399 6.55 -16.72 13.22
N PRO A 400 6.46 -16.58 11.88
CA PRO A 400 5.18 -16.66 11.17
C PRO A 400 4.50 -18.02 11.28
N ALA A 401 5.26 -19.13 11.25
CA ALA A 401 4.70 -20.48 11.32
C ALA A 401 3.90 -20.75 12.60
N SER A 402 4.28 -20.14 13.73
CA SER A 402 3.55 -20.31 15.01
C SER A 402 2.51 -19.20 15.28
N THR A 403 2.40 -18.20 14.41
CA THR A 403 1.56 -17.01 14.65
C THR A 403 0.66 -16.69 13.47
N THR A 404 1.12 -15.85 12.54
CA THR A 404 0.33 -15.30 11.42
C THR A 404 -0.09 -16.36 10.39
N HIS A 405 0.54 -17.53 10.37
CA HIS A 405 0.31 -18.63 9.44
C HIS A 405 0.08 -19.98 10.15
N SER A 406 -0.22 -19.95 11.45
CA SER A 406 -0.39 -21.16 12.29
C SER A 406 -1.54 -22.08 11.87
N GLN A 407 -2.48 -21.59 11.03
CA GLN A 407 -3.57 -22.37 10.48
C GLN A 407 -3.19 -23.20 9.24
N LEU A 408 -2.02 -22.97 8.66
CA LEU A 408 -1.54 -23.68 7.47
C LEU A 408 -0.84 -24.99 7.84
N SER A 409 -0.94 -26.02 6.98
CA SER A 409 -0.16 -27.24 7.08
C SER A 409 1.33 -26.98 6.78
N GLU A 410 2.21 -27.92 7.15
CA GLU A 410 3.64 -27.82 6.82
C GLU A 410 3.88 -27.68 5.30
N GLU A 411 3.13 -28.43 4.49
CA GLU A 411 3.20 -28.36 3.01
C GLU A 411 2.77 -27.00 2.47
N GLU A 412 1.70 -26.42 3.03
CA GLU A 412 1.23 -25.09 2.68
C GLU A 412 2.21 -23.99 3.11
N LEU A 413 2.83 -24.13 4.29
CA LEU A 413 3.87 -23.22 4.77
C LEU A 413 5.10 -23.24 3.86
N GLU A 414 5.57 -24.41 3.46
CA GLU A 414 6.69 -24.56 2.53
C GLU A 414 6.39 -23.95 1.15
N ALA A 415 5.18 -24.17 0.65
CA ALA A 415 4.73 -23.62 -0.64
C ALA A 415 4.78 -22.08 -0.69
N ILE A 416 4.55 -21.42 0.44
CA ILE A 416 4.62 -19.95 0.55
C ILE A 416 6.00 -19.45 1.04
N GLY A 417 6.98 -20.37 1.23
CA GLY A 417 8.34 -20.03 1.66
C GLY A 417 8.49 -19.72 3.15
N VAL A 418 7.53 -20.13 3.98
CA VAL A 418 7.52 -19.94 5.44
C VAL A 418 7.68 -21.28 6.11
N SER A 419 8.94 -21.73 6.28
CA SER A 419 9.25 -22.97 7.00
C SER A 419 9.17 -22.78 8.52
N LYS A 420 9.18 -23.91 9.27
CA LYS A 420 9.15 -23.91 10.75
C LYS A 420 10.34 -23.23 11.42
N ASN A 421 11.46 -23.09 10.70
CA ASN A 421 12.67 -22.40 11.13
C ASN A 421 12.82 -20.98 10.54
N PHE A 422 11.75 -20.45 9.95
CA PHE A 422 11.74 -19.12 9.35
C PHE A 422 11.46 -18.03 10.39
N VAL A 423 12.29 -16.99 10.40
CA VAL A 423 12.15 -15.78 11.22
C VAL A 423 11.97 -14.57 10.30
N ARG A 424 11.01 -13.72 10.61
CA ARG A 424 10.84 -12.43 9.93
C ARG A 424 11.24 -11.28 10.84
N LEU A 425 12.13 -10.44 10.37
CA LEU A 425 12.47 -9.15 10.97
C LEU A 425 11.79 -8.01 10.21
N ALA A 426 11.37 -6.97 10.91
CA ALA A 426 11.15 -5.64 10.36
C ALA A 426 12.18 -4.72 11.03
N VAL A 427 13.25 -4.43 10.31
CA VAL A 427 14.42 -3.76 10.85
C VAL A 427 14.11 -2.28 11.08
N GLY A 428 14.33 -1.80 12.29
CA GLY A 428 14.07 -0.42 12.73
C GLY A 428 15.21 0.55 12.40
N ILE A 429 15.17 1.71 13.07
CA ILE A 429 16.14 2.80 12.86
C ILE A 429 17.11 2.97 14.04
N GLU A 430 17.15 2.02 14.95
CA GLU A 430 18.06 2.01 16.10
C GLU A 430 19.52 1.95 15.65
N ASN A 431 20.46 2.03 16.60
CA ASN A 431 21.87 1.79 16.31
C ASN A 431 22.06 0.36 15.81
N ILE A 432 22.80 0.20 14.72
CA ILE A 432 22.98 -1.12 14.07
C ILE A 432 23.71 -2.12 14.96
N ASP A 433 24.67 -1.67 15.78
CA ASP A 433 25.43 -2.53 16.67
C ASP A 433 24.52 -3.15 17.76
N ASP A 434 23.54 -2.37 18.24
CA ASP A 434 22.54 -2.83 19.21
C ASP A 434 21.57 -3.84 18.56
N ILE A 435 21.17 -3.61 17.32
CA ILE A 435 20.31 -4.54 16.56
C ILE A 435 21.02 -5.89 16.39
N ILE A 436 22.29 -5.89 15.98
CA ILE A 436 23.09 -7.10 15.80
C ILE A 436 23.35 -7.79 17.14
N ALA A 437 23.71 -7.02 18.19
CA ALA A 437 23.94 -7.58 19.52
C ALA A 437 22.69 -8.28 20.09
N ASP A 438 21.50 -7.75 19.81
CA ASP A 438 20.26 -8.39 20.23
C ASP A 438 19.99 -9.69 19.47
N LEU A 439 20.25 -9.75 18.17
CA LEU A 439 20.14 -10.98 17.38
C LEU A 439 21.13 -12.08 17.88
N GLU A 440 22.33 -11.69 18.32
CA GLU A 440 23.30 -12.62 18.93
C GLU A 440 22.76 -13.29 20.21
N LEU A 441 21.90 -12.61 20.98
CA LEU A 441 21.23 -13.23 22.14
C LEU A 441 20.35 -14.42 21.69
N GLY A 442 19.64 -14.27 20.59
CA GLY A 442 18.85 -15.35 19.99
C GLY A 442 19.75 -16.51 19.53
N PHE A 443 20.83 -16.22 18.78
CA PHE A 443 21.76 -17.25 18.30
C PHE A 443 22.47 -17.99 19.42
N ALA A 444 22.75 -17.32 20.53
CA ALA A 444 23.36 -17.98 21.70
C ALA A 444 22.50 -19.11 22.31
N THR A 445 21.18 -19.07 22.12
CA THR A 445 20.26 -20.12 22.57
C THR A 445 20.37 -21.41 21.76
N LEU A 446 20.85 -21.33 20.52
CA LEU A 446 20.98 -22.47 19.59
C LEU A 446 22.30 -23.20 19.75
N GLN A 447 23.21 -22.67 20.55
CA GLN A 447 24.54 -23.25 20.80
C GLN A 447 24.59 -24.05 22.12
N GLN A 448 23.50 -24.12 22.86
CA GLN A 448 23.34 -24.87 24.10
C GLN A 448 22.70 -26.23 23.83
#